data_d90a776c37ff6f57dd5f749f874aaf94
#
_entry.id   d90a776c37ff6f57dd5f749f874aaf94
#
_cell.length_a   1.000
_cell.length_b   1.000
_cell.length_c   1.000
_cell.angle_alpha   90.00
_cell.angle_beta   90.00
_cell.angle_gamma   90.00
#
_symmetry.space_group_name_H-M   'P 1'
#
loop_
_entity.id
_entity.type
_entity.pdbx_description
1 polymer ?
#
loop_
_entity_poly.entity_id
_entity_poly.type
_entity_poly.pdbx_seq_one_letter_code
_entity_poly.pdbx_strand_id
1 'polypeptide(L)'
;MSVIEEKKALRTFIRKKERTLAPAYKAESSEAICRHLLALEEYKRAKVVFAFAGTEKEIDTSLFMNETIAAGKTLILPRCAAEHAIDLCVVRSMDDLEAGAYGILEPKTSCALVTAADIDFAVVPCLSFDRKGRRLGQGGGYYDRLLPQLRCPTALICREQLMSDEVPVEEHDMRCTMLITEKGILTPEA
;
A
#
# COMPACT_ATOMS: atom_id res chain seq x y z
N MET A 1 17.42 17.82 -14.67
CA MET A 1 16.55 16.65 -14.92
C MET A 1 15.15 17.04 -14.45
N SER A 2 14.11 16.67 -15.16
CA SER A 2 12.74 16.91 -14.69
C SER A 2 12.38 15.97 -13.54
N VAL A 3 11.45 16.34 -12.67
CA VAL A 3 10.95 15.46 -11.59
C VAL A 3 10.47 14.10 -12.12
N ILE A 4 9.86 14.09 -13.31
CA ILE A 4 9.41 12.85 -13.98
C ILE A 4 10.60 11.94 -14.31
N GLU A 5 11.70 12.50 -14.85
CA GLU A 5 12.92 11.74 -15.16
C GLU A 5 13.60 11.23 -13.89
N GLU A 6 13.64 12.04 -12.83
CA GLU A 6 14.18 11.64 -11.53
C GLU A 6 13.36 10.51 -10.91
N LYS A 7 12.02 10.62 -10.88
CA LYS A 7 11.13 9.54 -10.46
C LYS A 7 11.34 8.25 -11.28
N LYS A 8 11.54 8.37 -12.60
CA LYS A 8 11.82 7.20 -13.48
C LYS A 8 13.16 6.54 -13.15
N ALA A 9 14.20 7.33 -12.95
CA ALA A 9 15.52 6.84 -12.57
C ALA A 9 15.48 6.13 -11.21
N LEU A 10 14.81 6.76 -10.21
CA LEU A 10 14.67 6.18 -8.87
C LEU A 10 13.87 4.86 -8.90
N ARG A 11 12.76 4.78 -9.66
CA ARG A 11 12.03 3.51 -9.85
C ARG A 11 12.93 2.40 -10.40
N THR A 12 13.76 2.72 -11.37
CA THR A 12 14.71 1.75 -11.97
C THR A 12 15.71 1.27 -10.93
N PHE A 13 16.27 2.18 -10.14
CA PHE A 13 17.20 1.85 -9.06
C PHE A 13 16.55 0.97 -7.98
N ILE A 14 15.38 1.35 -7.48
CA ILE A 14 14.67 0.60 -6.43
C ILE A 14 14.27 -0.79 -6.92
N ARG A 15 13.75 -0.92 -8.15
CA ARG A 15 13.41 -2.23 -8.73
C ARG A 15 14.63 -3.14 -8.90
N LYS A 16 15.81 -2.58 -9.21
CA LYS A 16 17.06 -3.34 -9.26
C LYS A 16 17.44 -3.83 -7.85
N LYS A 17 17.36 -2.95 -6.86
CA LYS A 17 17.65 -3.28 -5.46
C LYS A 17 16.67 -4.33 -4.90
N GLU A 18 15.38 -4.21 -5.18
CA GLU A 18 14.34 -5.16 -4.78
C GLU A 18 14.66 -6.60 -5.25
N ARG A 19 15.14 -6.76 -6.49
CA ARG A 19 15.53 -8.06 -7.06
C ARG A 19 16.69 -8.72 -6.34
N THR A 20 17.51 -7.96 -5.64
CA THR A 20 18.67 -8.47 -4.88
C THR A 20 18.33 -8.86 -3.44
N LEU A 21 17.12 -8.56 -2.98
CA LEU A 21 16.69 -8.90 -1.63
C LEU A 21 16.53 -10.42 -1.50
N ALA A 22 17.09 -10.97 -0.41
CA ALA A 22 16.94 -12.38 -0.09
C ALA A 22 15.46 -12.75 0.15
N PRO A 23 15.00 -13.93 -0.33
CA PRO A 23 13.62 -14.37 -0.10
C PRO A 23 13.24 -14.42 1.38
N ALA A 24 14.14 -14.88 2.25
CA ALA A 24 13.92 -14.90 3.70
C ALA A 24 13.66 -13.48 4.25
N TYR A 25 14.48 -12.50 3.87
CA TYR A 25 14.26 -11.10 4.27
C TYR A 25 12.91 -10.56 3.78
N LYS A 26 12.51 -10.90 2.54
CA LYS A 26 11.20 -10.49 2.00
C LYS A 26 10.05 -11.03 2.84
N ALA A 27 10.11 -12.29 3.24
CA ALA A 27 9.09 -12.94 4.07
C ALA A 27 9.05 -12.33 5.48
N GLU A 28 10.20 -12.28 6.15
CA GLU A 28 10.33 -11.73 7.51
C GLU A 28 9.91 -10.27 7.60
N SER A 29 10.33 -9.45 6.64
CA SER A 29 9.95 -8.03 6.61
C SER A 29 8.45 -7.83 6.35
N SER A 30 7.83 -8.64 5.48
CA SER A 30 6.39 -8.58 5.25
C SER A 30 5.60 -8.95 6.51
N GLU A 31 5.99 -10.02 7.20
CA GLU A 31 5.35 -10.43 8.46
C GLU A 31 5.48 -9.35 9.53
N ALA A 32 6.68 -8.81 9.73
CA ALA A 32 6.92 -7.75 10.72
C ALA A 32 6.10 -6.49 10.44
N ILE A 33 6.04 -6.04 9.17
CA ILE A 33 5.22 -4.89 8.76
C ILE A 33 3.73 -5.16 9.05
N CYS A 34 3.22 -6.35 8.70
CA CYS A 34 1.83 -6.71 9.00
C CYS A 34 1.54 -6.68 10.50
N ARG A 35 2.46 -7.19 11.34
CA ARG A 35 2.32 -7.14 12.80
C ARG A 35 2.31 -5.71 13.34
N HIS A 36 3.14 -4.81 12.79
CA HIS A 36 3.11 -3.39 13.15
C HIS A 36 1.78 -2.73 12.77
N LEU A 37 1.26 -3.01 11.57
CA LEU A 37 -0.07 -2.53 11.15
C LEU A 37 -1.18 -2.97 12.10
N LEU A 38 -1.21 -4.26 12.46
CA LEU A 38 -2.22 -4.83 13.38
C LEU A 38 -2.14 -4.25 14.80
N ALA A 39 -0.98 -3.74 15.21
CA ALA A 39 -0.76 -3.14 16.51
C ALA A 39 -1.20 -1.67 16.60
N LEU A 40 -1.41 -0.98 15.47
CA LEU A 40 -1.79 0.44 15.43
C LEU A 40 -3.14 0.68 16.09
N GLU A 41 -3.25 1.75 16.87
CA GLU A 41 -4.53 2.16 17.48
C GLU A 41 -5.55 2.60 16.43
N GLU A 42 -5.10 3.24 15.36
CA GLU A 42 -5.91 3.64 14.21
C GLU A 42 -6.56 2.42 13.54
N TYR A 43 -5.78 1.35 13.31
CA TYR A 43 -6.30 0.10 12.79
C TYR A 43 -7.28 -0.57 13.77
N LYS A 44 -6.95 -0.63 15.06
CA LYS A 44 -7.82 -1.26 16.07
C LYS A 44 -9.21 -0.61 16.14
N ARG A 45 -9.27 0.72 16.02
CA ARG A 45 -10.51 1.50 16.03
C ARG A 45 -11.29 1.43 14.73
N ALA A 46 -10.62 1.18 13.60
CA ALA A 46 -11.24 1.11 12.29
C ALA A 46 -12.22 -0.05 12.18
N LYS A 47 -13.34 0.15 11.51
CA LYS A 47 -14.31 -0.90 11.12
C LYS A 47 -14.15 -1.27 9.64
N VAL A 48 -13.84 -0.29 8.79
CA VAL A 48 -13.65 -0.44 7.36
C VAL A 48 -12.19 -0.14 7.03
N VAL A 49 -11.47 -1.14 6.55
CA VAL A 49 -10.02 -1.11 6.35
C VAL A 49 -9.71 -1.31 4.87
N PHE A 50 -9.05 -0.34 4.25
CA PHE A 50 -8.50 -0.49 2.92
C PHE A 50 -7.09 -1.09 2.98
N ALA A 51 -6.84 -2.08 2.14
CA ALA A 51 -5.53 -2.68 1.93
C ALA A 51 -5.32 -2.99 0.43
N PHE A 52 -4.27 -3.70 0.11
CA PHE A 52 -3.99 -4.19 -1.25
C PHE A 52 -3.43 -5.61 -1.17
N ALA A 53 -3.65 -6.41 -2.19
CA ALA A 53 -2.99 -7.70 -2.35
C ALA A 53 -1.61 -7.46 -2.98
N GLY A 54 -0.56 -7.66 -2.19
CA GLY A 54 0.81 -7.46 -2.67
C GLY A 54 1.23 -8.51 -3.70
N THR A 55 2.03 -8.09 -4.66
CA THR A 55 2.70 -8.98 -5.61
C THR A 55 3.97 -9.57 -4.96
N GLU A 56 4.62 -10.55 -5.62
CA GLU A 56 5.91 -11.11 -5.16
C GLU A 56 7.02 -10.05 -4.94
N LYS A 57 6.89 -8.88 -5.56
CA LYS A 57 7.85 -7.76 -5.45
C LYS A 57 7.48 -6.78 -4.35
N GLU A 58 6.24 -6.80 -3.90
CA GLU A 58 5.71 -5.90 -2.88
C GLU A 58 5.73 -6.57 -1.50
N ILE A 59 5.20 -5.88 -0.50
CA ILE A 59 4.95 -6.46 0.81
C ILE A 59 3.81 -7.48 0.66
N ASP A 60 4.01 -8.70 1.14
CA ASP A 60 2.92 -9.66 1.28
C ASP A 60 2.02 -9.25 2.44
N THR A 61 0.82 -8.81 2.09
CA THR A 61 -0.19 -8.32 3.03
C THR A 61 -1.20 -9.39 3.43
N SER A 62 -1.01 -10.65 3.04
CA SER A 62 -1.95 -11.75 3.28
C SER A 62 -2.25 -11.92 4.77
N LEU A 63 -1.24 -11.85 5.64
CA LEU A 63 -1.42 -11.90 7.08
C LEU A 63 -2.36 -10.78 7.56
N PHE A 64 -2.12 -9.53 7.15
CA PHE A 64 -2.92 -8.38 7.54
C PHE A 64 -4.36 -8.50 7.03
N MET A 65 -4.56 -8.94 5.79
CA MET A 65 -5.89 -9.13 5.21
C MET A 65 -6.69 -10.21 5.95
N ASN A 66 -6.08 -11.37 6.20
CA ASN A 66 -6.72 -12.48 6.93
C ASN A 66 -7.10 -12.09 8.34
N GLU A 67 -6.20 -11.45 9.10
CA GLU A 67 -6.46 -10.97 10.46
C GLU A 67 -7.55 -9.89 10.48
N THR A 68 -7.62 -9.03 9.45
CA THR A 68 -8.66 -8.01 9.31
C THR A 68 -10.04 -8.65 9.16
N ILE A 69 -10.16 -9.67 8.32
CA ILE A 69 -11.40 -10.44 8.14
C ILE A 69 -11.75 -11.20 9.43
N ALA A 70 -10.78 -11.89 10.03
CA ALA A 70 -10.98 -12.66 11.26
C ALA A 70 -11.43 -11.79 12.45
N ALA A 71 -10.97 -10.54 12.50
CA ALA A 71 -11.39 -9.55 13.49
C ALA A 71 -12.83 -9.00 13.25
N GLY A 72 -13.52 -9.48 12.21
CA GLY A 72 -14.88 -9.02 11.87
C GLY A 72 -14.94 -7.61 11.26
N LYS A 73 -13.81 -7.09 10.81
CA LYS A 73 -13.74 -5.80 10.11
C LYS A 73 -14.09 -5.98 8.63
N THR A 74 -14.57 -4.91 8.00
CA THR A 74 -14.81 -4.89 6.56
C THR A 74 -13.48 -4.61 5.84
N LEU A 75 -12.98 -5.59 5.08
CA LEU A 75 -11.80 -5.42 4.23
C LEU A 75 -12.21 -4.85 2.87
N ILE A 76 -11.52 -3.80 2.43
CA ILE A 76 -11.66 -3.19 1.12
C ILE A 76 -10.37 -3.41 0.35
N LEU A 77 -10.47 -3.99 -0.85
CA LEU A 77 -9.33 -4.12 -1.76
C LEU A 77 -9.58 -3.39 -3.08
N PRO A 78 -8.51 -2.90 -3.72
CA PRO A 78 -8.59 -2.26 -5.03
C PRO A 78 -8.83 -3.28 -6.12
N ARG A 79 -9.67 -2.92 -7.09
CA ARG A 79 -9.73 -3.54 -8.41
C ARG A 79 -9.44 -2.47 -9.45
N CYS A 80 -8.53 -2.76 -10.38
CA CYS A 80 -8.22 -1.83 -11.45
C CYS A 80 -9.44 -1.61 -12.35
N ALA A 81 -9.81 -0.36 -12.56
CA ALA A 81 -10.87 0.07 -13.46
C ALA A 81 -10.30 0.86 -14.64
N ALA A 82 -11.16 1.24 -15.59
CA ALA A 82 -10.77 2.05 -16.73
C ALA A 82 -10.18 3.41 -16.28
N GLU A 83 -9.41 4.04 -17.17
CA GLU A 83 -8.84 5.39 -16.96
C GLU A 83 -7.99 5.54 -15.70
N HIS A 84 -7.30 4.47 -15.28
CA HIS A 84 -6.48 4.43 -14.05
C HIS A 84 -7.28 4.71 -12.76
N ALA A 85 -8.57 4.43 -12.77
CA ALA A 85 -9.39 4.47 -11.56
C ALA A 85 -9.25 3.17 -10.75
N ILE A 86 -9.63 3.25 -9.47
CA ILE A 86 -9.71 2.10 -8.56
C ILE A 86 -11.16 1.94 -8.12
N ASP A 87 -11.72 0.78 -8.36
CA ASP A 87 -12.93 0.33 -7.69
C ASP A 87 -12.56 -0.14 -6.28
N LEU A 88 -13.28 0.32 -5.28
CA LEU A 88 -13.10 -0.04 -3.87
C LEU A 88 -14.07 -1.18 -3.53
N CYS A 89 -13.58 -2.40 -3.50
CA CYS A 89 -14.39 -3.61 -3.42
C CYS A 89 -14.40 -4.21 -2.01
N VAL A 90 -15.58 -4.54 -1.49
CA VAL A 90 -15.74 -5.26 -0.21
C VAL A 90 -15.32 -6.71 -0.41
N VAL A 91 -14.38 -7.17 0.41
CA VAL A 91 -13.89 -8.56 0.45
C VAL A 91 -14.25 -9.16 1.81
N ARG A 92 -15.00 -10.24 1.82
CA ARG A 92 -15.46 -10.93 3.03
C ARG A 92 -14.68 -12.22 3.33
N SER A 93 -14.10 -12.79 2.30
CA SER A 93 -13.20 -13.94 2.41
C SER A 93 -12.18 -13.90 1.28
N MET A 94 -11.10 -14.65 1.42
CA MET A 94 -10.09 -14.79 0.34
C MET A 94 -10.67 -15.45 -0.92
N ASP A 95 -11.80 -16.16 -0.81
CA ASP A 95 -12.52 -16.74 -1.94
C ASP A 95 -13.20 -15.67 -2.83
N ASP A 96 -13.34 -14.44 -2.35
CA ASP A 96 -13.82 -13.31 -3.14
C ASP A 96 -12.79 -12.79 -4.14
N LEU A 97 -11.56 -13.31 -4.08
CA LEU A 97 -10.46 -12.94 -4.97
C LEU A 97 -10.31 -13.93 -6.13
N GLU A 98 -9.84 -13.42 -7.24
CA GLU A 98 -9.46 -14.20 -8.43
C GLU A 98 -8.17 -13.64 -9.03
N ALA A 99 -7.50 -14.43 -9.87
CA ALA A 99 -6.32 -13.96 -10.58
C ALA A 99 -6.72 -12.91 -11.62
N GLY A 100 -6.37 -11.68 -11.36
CA GLY A 100 -6.58 -10.54 -12.25
C GLY A 100 -5.44 -10.37 -13.25
N ALA A 101 -5.36 -9.16 -13.83
CA ALA A 101 -4.31 -8.79 -14.74
C ALA A 101 -2.92 -8.94 -14.08
N TYR A 102 -1.96 -9.45 -14.83
CA TYR A 102 -0.57 -9.63 -14.37
C TYR A 102 -0.38 -10.62 -13.19
N GLY A 103 -1.36 -11.51 -12.94
CA GLY A 103 -1.30 -12.48 -11.83
C GLY A 103 -1.50 -11.86 -10.44
N ILE A 104 -1.96 -10.63 -10.37
CA ILE A 104 -2.34 -9.97 -9.11
C ILE A 104 -3.70 -10.50 -8.69
N LEU A 105 -3.87 -10.83 -7.40
CA LEU A 105 -5.19 -11.16 -6.87
C LEU A 105 -6.06 -9.90 -6.82
N GLU A 106 -7.19 -9.95 -7.48
CA GLU A 106 -8.17 -8.86 -7.53
C GLU A 106 -9.55 -9.34 -7.06
N PRO A 107 -10.34 -8.44 -6.44
CA PRO A 107 -11.72 -8.76 -6.07
C PRO A 107 -12.56 -9.12 -7.31
N LYS A 108 -13.38 -10.18 -7.20
CA LYS A 108 -14.34 -10.58 -8.21
C LYS A 108 -15.32 -9.46 -8.56
N THR A 109 -15.84 -9.47 -9.77
CA THR A 109 -16.82 -8.47 -10.22
C THR A 109 -18.13 -8.48 -9.44
N SER A 110 -18.42 -9.58 -8.72
CA SER A 110 -19.57 -9.72 -7.83
C SER A 110 -19.41 -8.98 -6.48
N CYS A 111 -18.20 -8.54 -6.13
CA CYS A 111 -17.96 -7.82 -4.88
C CYS A 111 -18.68 -6.48 -4.88
N ALA A 112 -19.32 -6.14 -3.76
CA ALA A 112 -19.97 -4.84 -3.58
C ALA A 112 -18.94 -3.71 -3.56
N LEU A 113 -19.32 -2.55 -4.09
CA LEU A 113 -18.48 -1.36 -4.11
C LEU A 113 -18.82 -0.44 -2.95
N VAL A 114 -17.81 0.28 -2.46
CA VAL A 114 -17.92 1.35 -1.49
C VAL A 114 -17.23 2.62 -2.01
N THR A 115 -17.34 3.71 -1.28
CA THR A 115 -16.65 4.97 -1.59
C THR A 115 -15.44 5.17 -0.68
N ALA A 116 -14.53 6.04 -1.07
CA ALA A 116 -13.37 6.39 -0.24
C ALA A 116 -13.76 7.00 1.12
N ALA A 117 -14.94 7.61 1.21
CA ALA A 117 -15.48 8.19 2.45
C ALA A 117 -15.90 7.15 3.48
N ASP A 118 -16.12 5.90 3.06
CA ASP A 118 -16.52 4.80 3.95
C ASP A 118 -15.33 4.16 4.67
N ILE A 119 -14.09 4.50 4.29
CA ILE A 119 -12.87 3.89 4.79
C ILE A 119 -12.40 4.60 6.07
N ASP A 120 -12.17 3.82 7.14
CA ASP A 120 -11.71 4.32 8.44
C ASP A 120 -10.18 4.27 8.59
N PHE A 121 -9.51 3.38 7.86
CA PHE A 121 -8.06 3.20 7.88
C PHE A 121 -7.58 2.65 6.54
N ALA A 122 -6.48 3.18 6.01
CA ALA A 122 -5.94 2.76 4.71
C ALA A 122 -4.47 2.35 4.79
N VAL A 123 -4.13 1.22 4.17
CA VAL A 123 -2.76 0.77 3.92
C VAL A 123 -2.44 0.94 2.45
N VAL A 124 -1.38 1.70 2.14
CA VAL A 124 -1.02 2.10 0.78
C VAL A 124 0.33 1.53 0.38
N PRO A 125 0.44 0.95 -0.82
CA PRO A 125 1.71 0.44 -1.33
C PRO A 125 2.60 1.55 -1.87
N CYS A 126 3.90 1.29 -1.87
CA CYS A 126 4.87 2.08 -2.62
C CYS A 126 6.07 1.22 -3.06
N LEU A 127 6.84 1.71 -4.02
CA LEU A 127 8.16 1.18 -4.32
C LEU A 127 9.19 1.62 -3.29
N SER A 128 9.07 2.86 -2.82
CA SER A 128 9.93 3.49 -1.85
C SER A 128 9.23 4.67 -1.20
N PHE A 129 9.70 5.07 -0.05
CA PHE A 129 9.39 6.36 0.57
C PHE A 129 10.64 6.94 1.23
N ASP A 130 10.58 8.21 1.56
CA ASP A 130 11.60 8.88 2.37
C ASP A 130 11.06 9.28 3.75
N ARG A 131 11.96 9.76 4.60
CA ARG A 131 11.62 10.17 5.97
C ARG A 131 10.67 11.37 6.05
N LYS A 132 10.45 12.09 4.94
CA LYS A 132 9.48 13.20 4.85
C LYS A 132 8.07 12.72 4.45
N GLY A 133 7.85 11.42 4.35
CA GLY A 133 6.57 10.85 3.95
C GLY A 133 6.23 10.99 2.48
N ARG A 134 7.23 11.28 1.63
CA ARG A 134 7.06 11.35 0.17
C ARG A 134 7.11 9.95 -0.40
N ARG A 135 6.15 9.63 -1.26
CA ARG A 135 5.91 8.29 -1.79
C ARG A 135 6.37 8.17 -3.24
N LEU A 136 7.12 7.12 -3.55
CA LEU A 136 7.40 6.69 -4.92
C LEU A 136 6.46 5.54 -5.30
N GLY A 137 5.45 5.81 -6.11
CA GLY A 137 4.55 4.78 -6.66
C GLY A 137 5.11 4.11 -7.91
N GLN A 138 4.38 3.10 -8.42
CA GLN A 138 4.71 2.33 -9.62
C GLN A 138 4.67 3.16 -10.92
N GLY A 139 4.03 4.34 -10.92
CA GLY A 139 3.92 5.24 -12.06
C GLY A 139 2.60 5.12 -12.83
N GLY A 140 1.64 4.33 -12.36
CA GLY A 140 0.32 4.20 -12.98
C GLY A 140 -0.71 5.28 -12.58
N GLY A 141 -0.40 6.12 -11.59
CA GLY A 141 -1.28 7.21 -11.15
C GLY A 141 -2.53 6.80 -10.36
N TYR A 142 -2.72 5.51 -10.11
CA TYR A 142 -3.89 4.97 -9.41
C TYR A 142 -4.05 5.54 -7.99
N TYR A 143 -3.01 5.46 -7.18
CA TYR A 143 -3.04 5.94 -5.80
C TYR A 143 -2.96 7.46 -5.70
N ASP A 144 -2.39 8.14 -6.69
CA ASP A 144 -2.34 9.60 -6.74
C ASP A 144 -3.75 10.21 -6.93
N ARG A 145 -4.68 9.42 -7.51
CA ARG A 145 -6.10 9.76 -7.62
C ARG A 145 -6.93 9.32 -6.41
N LEU A 146 -6.55 8.23 -5.74
CA LEU A 146 -7.28 7.72 -4.58
C LEU A 146 -6.96 8.50 -3.31
N LEU A 147 -5.67 8.76 -3.04
CA LEU A 147 -5.21 9.39 -1.80
C LEU A 147 -5.93 10.69 -1.45
N PRO A 148 -6.17 11.63 -2.37
CA PRO A 148 -6.90 12.86 -2.07
C PRO A 148 -8.36 12.66 -1.65
N GLN A 149 -8.94 11.49 -1.94
CA GLN A 149 -10.33 11.15 -1.61
C GLN A 149 -10.45 10.52 -0.21
N LEU A 150 -9.36 9.95 0.32
CA LEU A 150 -9.33 9.36 1.66
C LEU A 150 -9.41 10.45 2.73
N ARG A 151 -10.26 10.22 3.75
CA ARG A 151 -10.42 11.12 4.91
C ARG A 151 -10.00 10.44 6.23
N CYS A 152 -9.31 9.32 6.11
CA CYS A 152 -8.90 8.47 7.23
C CYS A 152 -7.37 8.47 7.40
N PRO A 153 -6.87 8.00 8.56
CA PRO A 153 -5.45 7.71 8.73
C PRO A 153 -4.94 6.75 7.66
N THR A 154 -3.78 7.08 7.08
CA THR A 154 -3.20 6.33 5.96
C THR A 154 -1.78 5.90 6.31
N ALA A 155 -1.53 4.58 6.32
CA ALA A 155 -0.24 3.98 6.55
C ALA A 155 0.45 3.64 5.22
N LEU A 156 1.64 4.17 5.03
CA LEU A 156 2.52 3.85 3.91
C LEU A 156 3.51 2.78 4.35
N ILE A 157 3.57 1.67 3.63
CA ILE A 157 4.42 0.54 3.98
C ILE A 157 5.53 0.31 2.96
N CYS A 158 6.74 0.07 3.44
CA CYS A 158 7.91 -0.24 2.61
C CYS A 158 8.93 -1.04 3.43
N ARG A 159 9.74 -1.85 2.76
CA ARG A 159 10.92 -2.46 3.39
C ARG A 159 11.97 -1.40 3.67
N GLU A 160 12.58 -1.43 4.84
CA GLU A 160 13.63 -0.48 5.26
C GLU A 160 14.75 -0.38 4.20
N GLN A 161 15.17 -1.52 3.65
CA GLN A 161 16.20 -1.54 2.63
C GLN A 161 15.80 -0.86 1.32
N LEU A 162 14.52 -0.63 1.07
CA LEU A 162 14.02 0.05 -0.14
C LEU A 162 13.68 1.53 0.11
N MET A 163 13.86 2.03 1.33
CA MET A 163 13.73 3.46 1.59
C MET A 163 14.75 4.26 0.79
N SER A 164 14.38 5.45 0.41
CA SER A 164 15.22 6.44 -0.26
C SER A 164 15.57 7.58 0.69
N ASP A 165 16.73 8.19 0.51
CA ASP A 165 17.09 9.41 1.24
C ASP A 165 16.16 10.56 0.85
N GLU A 166 15.82 10.62 -0.43
CA GLU A 166 14.93 11.61 -0.98
C GLU A 166 14.09 11.03 -2.12
N VAL A 167 12.78 11.31 -2.11
CA VAL A 167 11.85 10.99 -3.20
C VAL A 167 11.48 12.28 -3.92
N PRO A 168 11.74 12.40 -5.23
CA PRO A 168 11.31 13.56 -6.01
C PRO A 168 9.78 13.69 -5.99
N VAL A 169 9.27 14.90 -5.76
CA VAL A 169 7.82 15.19 -5.69
C VAL A 169 7.41 16.30 -6.64
N GLU A 170 6.18 16.23 -7.07
CA GLU A 170 5.45 17.30 -7.76
C GLU A 170 4.47 17.94 -6.77
N GLU A 171 3.95 19.11 -7.10
CA GLU A 171 3.09 19.89 -6.20
C GLU A 171 1.82 19.11 -5.74
N HIS A 172 1.34 18.22 -6.59
CA HIS A 172 0.13 17.42 -6.31
C HIS A 172 0.38 16.11 -5.55
N ASP A 173 1.65 15.74 -5.31
CA ASP A 173 1.98 14.50 -4.60
C ASP A 173 1.59 14.60 -3.11
N MET A 174 0.77 13.68 -2.65
CA MET A 174 0.33 13.62 -1.26
C MET A 174 1.43 13.01 -0.37
N ARG A 175 1.62 13.62 0.81
CA ARG A 175 2.48 13.04 1.87
C ARG A 175 1.65 12.16 2.79
N CYS A 176 2.22 11.03 3.19
CA CYS A 176 1.64 10.17 4.19
C CYS A 176 2.23 10.48 5.58
N THR A 177 1.39 10.34 6.60
CA THR A 177 1.74 10.70 7.98
C THR A 177 2.17 9.51 8.83
N MET A 178 1.87 8.29 8.41
CA MET A 178 2.33 7.06 9.06
C MET A 178 3.20 6.27 8.09
N LEU A 179 4.46 6.09 8.46
CA LEU A 179 5.45 5.35 7.67
C LEU A 179 5.83 4.10 8.45
N ILE A 180 5.74 2.93 7.82
CA ILE A 180 5.96 1.64 8.49
C ILE A 180 6.96 0.82 7.71
N THR A 181 7.99 0.37 8.40
CA THR A 181 8.94 -0.63 7.92
C THR A 181 8.93 -1.85 8.85
N GLU A 182 9.69 -2.88 8.52
CA GLU A 182 9.87 -4.03 9.43
C GLU A 182 10.55 -3.64 10.76
N LYS A 183 11.18 -2.48 10.83
CA LYS A 183 11.80 -1.97 12.06
C LYS A 183 10.85 -1.20 12.96
N GLY A 184 9.66 -0.90 12.48
CA GLY A 184 8.62 -0.20 13.25
C GLY A 184 8.00 0.97 12.54
N ILE A 185 7.34 1.82 13.32
CA ILE A 185 6.64 3.01 12.88
C ILE A 185 7.62 4.18 12.91
N LEU A 186 7.70 4.91 11.80
CA LEU A 186 8.51 6.11 11.67
C LEU A 186 7.60 7.34 11.69
N THR A 187 7.99 8.34 12.48
CA THR A 187 7.37 9.67 12.41
C THR A 187 8.02 10.44 11.27
N PRO A 188 7.24 10.99 10.32
CA PRO A 188 7.81 11.82 9.27
C PRO A 188 8.58 13.02 9.82
N GLU A 189 9.72 13.30 9.21
CA GLU A 189 10.49 14.51 9.48
C GLU A 189 9.80 15.73 8.86
N ALA A 190 9.96 16.88 9.49
CA ALA A 190 9.37 18.15 9.04
C ALA A 190 9.93 18.62 7.69
#